data_47562be5605210cc57083df36e6cf4ba
#
_entry.id   47562be5605210cc57083df36e6cf4ba
#
_cell.length_a   1.000
_cell.length_b   1.000
_cell.length_c   1.000
_cell.angle_alpha   90.00
_cell.angle_beta   90.00
_cell.angle_gamma   90.00
#
_symmetry.space_group_name_H-M   'P 1'
#
loop_
_entity.id
_entity.type
_entity.pdbx_description
1 polymer ?
#
loop_
_entity_poly.entity_id
_entity_poly.type
_entity_poly.pdbx_seq_one_letter_code
_entity_poly.pdbx_strand_id
1 'polypeptide(L)'
;DIRQTASVPLKEVRELVADMRAVKLEEELFRVEQILRAAEIDFTLVGNPKAIKMPVLSENVVSMCLKEAVTNIVKHSKASACIVTIEQNENELMLSVKDNGTGFKDNVFLYGSGLKGMQERVEFLNGTVEVKGEQGTEVIIHVPVAITHQKGSE
;
A
#
# COMPACT_ATOMS: atom_id res chain seq x y z
N ASP A 1 27.27 -7.81 18.70
CA ASP A 1 28.13 -8.58 17.84
C ASP A 1 27.91 -8.27 16.38
N ILE A 2 29.00 -8.03 15.69
CA ILE A 2 28.93 -7.66 14.31
C ILE A 2 28.26 -8.72 13.46
N ARG A 3 28.56 -9.97 13.74
CA ARG A 3 27.95 -11.02 12.96
C ARG A 3 26.45 -11.05 13.13
N GLN A 4 25.98 -10.77 14.32
CA GLN A 4 24.56 -10.78 14.55
C GLN A 4 23.89 -9.63 13.86
N THR A 5 24.54 -8.49 13.84
CA THR A 5 23.95 -7.37 13.15
C THR A 5 24.01 -7.56 11.65
N ALA A 6 25.06 -8.20 11.17
CA ALA A 6 25.23 -8.35 9.74
C ALA A 6 24.33 -9.42 9.16
N SER A 7 23.98 -10.42 9.93
CA SER A 7 23.19 -11.51 9.38
C SER A 7 21.85 -11.58 10.07
N VAL A 8 20.82 -11.28 9.32
CA VAL A 8 19.46 -11.48 9.78
C VAL A 8 19.28 -12.99 9.96
N PRO A 9 18.73 -13.41 11.10
CA PRO A 9 18.50 -14.84 11.30
C PRO A 9 17.67 -15.42 10.18
N LEU A 10 18.04 -16.58 9.73
CA LEU A 10 17.33 -17.25 8.67
C LEU A 10 15.86 -17.46 9.03
N LYS A 11 15.61 -17.76 10.29
CA LYS A 11 14.27 -17.93 10.76
C LYS A 11 13.43 -16.67 10.54
N GLU A 12 14.02 -15.51 10.84
CA GLU A 12 13.34 -14.25 10.69
C GLU A 12 13.00 -13.98 9.23
N VAL A 13 13.95 -14.28 8.35
CA VAL A 13 13.71 -14.09 6.93
C VAL A 13 12.60 -15.01 6.44
N ARG A 14 12.59 -16.24 6.90
CA ARG A 14 11.55 -17.17 6.49
C ARG A 14 10.18 -16.73 6.96
N GLU A 15 10.11 -16.20 8.15
CA GLU A 15 8.84 -15.73 8.67
C GLU A 15 8.31 -14.55 7.88
N LEU A 16 9.21 -13.65 7.48
CA LEU A 16 8.80 -12.54 6.66
C LEU A 16 8.27 -13.01 5.32
N VAL A 17 8.96 -13.95 4.71
CA VAL A 17 8.54 -14.45 3.41
C VAL A 17 7.21 -15.19 3.52
N ALA A 18 7.03 -15.95 4.59
CA ALA A 18 5.78 -16.68 4.79
C ALA A 18 4.62 -15.70 4.97
N ASP A 19 4.83 -14.65 5.76
CA ASP A 19 3.80 -13.64 5.95
C ASP A 19 3.48 -12.94 4.65
N MET A 20 4.49 -12.61 3.88
CA MET A 20 4.27 -11.95 2.61
C MET A 20 3.44 -12.79 1.67
N ARG A 21 3.71 -14.10 1.65
CA ARG A 21 2.95 -14.98 0.78
C ARG A 21 1.51 -15.12 1.22
N ALA A 22 1.23 -14.92 2.50
CA ALA A 22 -0.11 -15.03 3.01
C ALA A 22 -0.94 -13.77 2.74
N VAL A 23 -0.28 -12.65 2.46
CA VAL A 23 -0.98 -11.39 2.27
C VAL A 23 -1.28 -11.20 0.79
N LYS A 24 -2.56 -11.21 0.46
CA LYS A 24 -3.00 -11.01 -0.91
C LYS A 24 -3.81 -9.73 -1.00
N LEU A 25 -3.71 -9.07 -2.14
CA LEU A 25 -4.37 -7.79 -2.32
C LEU A 25 -5.88 -7.92 -2.18
N GLU A 26 -6.45 -8.98 -2.75
CA GLU A 26 -7.89 -9.18 -2.63
C GLU A 26 -8.33 -9.33 -1.19
N GLU A 27 -7.56 -10.06 -0.41
CA GLU A 27 -7.88 -10.24 0.99
C GLU A 27 -7.77 -8.95 1.76
N GLU A 28 -6.75 -8.16 1.44
CA GLU A 28 -6.59 -6.89 2.11
C GLU A 28 -7.69 -5.92 1.73
N LEU A 29 -8.13 -5.94 0.48
CA LEU A 29 -9.26 -5.11 0.06
C LEU A 29 -10.52 -5.46 0.82
N PHE A 30 -10.77 -6.75 1.01
CA PHE A 30 -11.92 -7.18 1.79
C PHE A 30 -11.80 -6.69 3.22
N ARG A 31 -10.62 -6.80 3.79
CA ARG A 31 -10.40 -6.41 5.17
C ARG A 31 -10.58 -4.92 5.38
N VAL A 32 -10.04 -4.10 4.47
CA VAL A 32 -10.19 -2.65 4.63
C VAL A 32 -11.62 -2.22 4.41
N GLU A 33 -12.36 -2.93 3.55
CA GLU A 33 -13.78 -2.64 3.40
C GLU A 33 -14.51 -2.85 4.72
N GLN A 34 -14.19 -3.93 5.43
CA GLN A 34 -14.81 -4.19 6.72
C GLN A 34 -14.47 -3.10 7.72
N ILE A 35 -13.22 -2.67 7.73
CA ILE A 35 -12.79 -1.62 8.64
C ILE A 35 -13.54 -0.32 8.35
N LEU A 36 -13.65 0.03 7.08
CA LEU A 36 -14.33 1.27 6.71
C LEU A 36 -15.81 1.21 7.03
N ARG A 37 -16.44 0.06 6.80
CA ARG A 37 -17.85 -0.09 7.15
C ARG A 37 -18.07 0.05 8.65
N ALA A 38 -17.18 -0.53 9.44
CA ALA A 38 -17.29 -0.41 10.89
C ALA A 38 -17.14 1.03 11.35
N ALA A 39 -16.37 1.82 10.62
CA ALA A 39 -16.19 3.24 10.92
C ALA A 39 -17.24 4.11 10.25
N GLU A 40 -18.20 3.49 9.57
CA GLU A 40 -19.29 4.21 8.88
C GLU A 40 -18.74 5.11 7.77
N ILE A 41 -17.73 4.62 7.07
CA ILE A 41 -17.16 5.32 5.93
C ILE A 41 -17.53 4.53 4.68
N ASP A 42 -18.15 5.20 3.71
CA ASP A 42 -18.54 4.55 2.47
C ASP A 42 -17.31 4.17 1.69
N PHE A 43 -17.32 2.96 1.13
CA PHE A 43 -16.18 2.42 0.41
C PHE A 43 -16.57 2.20 -1.05
N THR A 44 -15.72 2.67 -1.96
CA THR A 44 -15.89 2.41 -3.38
C THR A 44 -14.57 1.87 -3.93
N LEU A 45 -14.64 0.79 -4.69
CA LEU A 45 -13.49 0.23 -5.34
C LEU A 45 -13.62 0.44 -6.84
N VAL A 46 -12.58 1.02 -7.43
CA VAL A 46 -12.51 1.23 -8.88
C VAL A 46 -11.39 0.34 -9.40
N GLY A 47 -11.72 -0.52 -10.35
CA GLY A 47 -10.75 -1.45 -10.89
C GLY A 47 -11.11 -2.88 -10.55
N ASN A 48 -10.35 -3.82 -11.09
CA ASN A 48 -10.62 -5.23 -10.90
C ASN A 48 -9.40 -5.90 -10.26
N PRO A 49 -9.45 -6.15 -8.95
CA PRO A 49 -8.28 -6.74 -8.28
C PRO A 49 -7.97 -8.15 -8.78
N LYS A 50 -8.95 -8.84 -9.34
CA LYS A 50 -8.68 -10.19 -9.84
C LYS A 50 -7.85 -10.19 -11.10
N ALA A 51 -7.82 -9.06 -11.80
CA ALA A 51 -7.02 -8.94 -13.01
C ALA A 51 -5.59 -8.51 -12.74
N ILE A 52 -5.28 -8.19 -11.49
CA ILE A 52 -3.95 -7.70 -11.13
C ILE A 52 -2.99 -8.85 -11.01
N LYS A 53 -1.81 -8.69 -11.63
CA LYS A 53 -0.76 -9.70 -11.55
C LYS A 53 0.55 -9.02 -11.23
N MET A 54 1.19 -9.45 -10.17
CA MET A 54 2.45 -8.86 -9.76
C MET A 54 3.22 -9.87 -8.92
N PRO A 55 4.53 -9.63 -8.73
CA PRO A 55 5.32 -10.50 -7.86
C PRO A 55 4.79 -10.48 -6.43
N VAL A 56 5.04 -11.57 -5.73
CA VAL A 56 4.57 -11.70 -4.35
C VAL A 56 5.03 -10.55 -3.47
N LEU A 57 6.29 -10.17 -3.61
CA LEU A 57 6.82 -9.09 -2.79
C LEU A 57 6.10 -7.77 -3.07
N SER A 58 5.87 -7.49 -4.34
CA SER A 58 5.16 -6.27 -4.71
C SER A 58 3.74 -6.29 -4.18
N GLU A 59 3.07 -7.43 -4.30
CA GLU A 59 1.70 -7.53 -3.80
C GLU A 59 1.67 -7.30 -2.29
N ASN A 60 2.66 -7.83 -1.58
CA ASN A 60 2.71 -7.64 -0.15
C ASN A 60 2.88 -6.15 0.20
N VAL A 61 3.79 -5.47 -0.49
CA VAL A 61 4.03 -4.06 -0.22
C VAL A 61 2.79 -3.23 -0.54
N VAL A 62 2.16 -3.50 -1.67
CA VAL A 62 0.95 -2.77 -2.05
C VAL A 62 -0.16 -3.00 -1.03
N SER A 63 -0.31 -4.23 -0.57
CA SER A 63 -1.34 -4.54 0.43
C SER A 63 -1.06 -3.83 1.74
N MET A 64 0.20 -3.76 2.15
CA MET A 64 0.55 -3.04 3.37
C MET A 64 0.28 -1.55 3.23
N CYS A 65 0.55 -1.00 2.06
CA CYS A 65 0.28 0.41 1.82
C CYS A 65 -1.21 0.70 1.88
N LEU A 66 -2.00 -0.19 1.30
CA LEU A 66 -3.45 -0.05 1.36
C LEU A 66 -3.92 -0.04 2.82
N LYS A 67 -3.43 -0.98 3.60
CA LYS A 67 -3.82 -1.06 4.99
C LYS A 67 -3.43 0.20 5.75
N GLU A 68 -2.21 0.68 5.53
CA GLU A 68 -1.75 1.86 6.23
C GLU A 68 -2.54 3.09 5.85
N ALA A 69 -2.82 3.27 4.56
CA ALA A 69 -3.58 4.41 4.10
C ALA A 69 -4.99 4.41 4.68
N VAL A 70 -5.64 3.25 4.70
CA VAL A 70 -6.99 3.15 5.24
C VAL A 70 -6.98 3.37 6.75
N THR A 71 -5.99 2.84 7.43
CA THR A 71 -5.87 3.06 8.87
C THR A 71 -5.76 4.55 9.17
N ASN A 72 -4.97 5.27 8.39
CA ASN A 72 -4.83 6.71 8.57
C ASN A 72 -6.15 7.43 8.34
N ILE A 73 -6.91 6.99 7.36
CA ILE A 73 -8.21 7.59 7.11
C ILE A 73 -9.11 7.44 8.34
N VAL A 74 -9.19 6.22 8.86
CA VAL A 74 -10.05 5.94 10.00
C VAL A 74 -9.62 6.74 11.22
N LYS A 75 -8.32 6.85 11.42
CA LYS A 75 -7.81 7.50 12.63
C LYS A 75 -7.81 9.01 12.56
N HIS A 76 -7.60 9.59 11.39
CA HIS A 76 -7.25 11.01 11.33
C HIS A 76 -8.09 11.87 10.41
N SER A 77 -8.79 11.32 9.43
CA SER A 77 -9.32 12.17 8.38
C SER A 77 -10.73 12.68 8.62
N LYS A 78 -11.50 12.02 9.48
CA LYS A 78 -12.91 12.35 9.68
C LYS A 78 -13.69 12.28 8.38
N ALA A 79 -13.31 11.33 7.53
CA ALA A 79 -13.96 11.19 6.24
C ALA A 79 -15.27 10.45 6.35
N SER A 80 -16.14 10.66 5.37
CA SER A 80 -17.35 9.87 5.25
C SER A 80 -17.30 8.94 4.05
N ALA A 81 -16.29 9.08 3.19
CA ALA A 81 -16.18 8.25 2.00
C ALA A 81 -14.72 8.02 1.65
N CYS A 82 -14.44 6.86 1.13
CA CYS A 82 -13.11 6.46 0.70
C CYS A 82 -13.23 5.74 -0.64
N ILE A 83 -12.39 6.13 -1.59
CA ILE A 83 -12.35 5.51 -2.90
C ILE A 83 -10.97 4.90 -3.09
N VAL A 84 -10.95 3.62 -3.38
CA VAL A 84 -9.70 2.91 -3.70
C VAL A 84 -9.72 2.60 -5.18
N THR A 85 -8.68 3.02 -5.88
CA THR A 85 -8.54 2.78 -7.32
C THR A 85 -7.33 1.92 -7.56
N ILE A 86 -7.49 0.89 -8.38
CA ILE A 86 -6.40 -0.01 -8.75
C ILE A 86 -6.35 -0.10 -10.25
N GLU A 87 -5.19 0.16 -10.82
CA GLU A 87 -4.98 0.07 -12.26
C GLU A 87 -3.63 -0.54 -12.52
N GLN A 88 -3.56 -1.37 -13.55
CA GLN A 88 -2.31 -1.98 -13.92
C GLN A 88 -2.14 -1.90 -15.43
N ASN A 89 -0.96 -1.48 -15.88
CA ASN A 89 -0.60 -1.58 -17.27
C ASN A 89 0.61 -2.50 -17.39
N GLU A 90 1.26 -2.50 -18.52
CA GLU A 90 2.36 -3.42 -18.75
C GLU A 90 3.55 -3.15 -17.85
N ASN A 91 3.71 -1.91 -17.42
CA ASN A 91 4.91 -1.51 -16.72
C ASN A 91 4.73 -1.31 -15.23
N GLU A 92 3.54 -0.95 -14.80
CA GLU A 92 3.38 -0.61 -13.40
C GLU A 92 1.95 -0.82 -12.92
N LEU A 93 1.83 -0.92 -11.61
CA LEU A 93 0.56 -0.92 -10.91
C LEU A 93 0.39 0.42 -10.22
N MET A 94 -0.80 0.98 -10.28
CA MET A 94 -1.14 2.19 -9.55
C MET A 94 -2.22 1.87 -8.54
N LEU A 95 -2.00 2.26 -7.30
CA LEU A 95 -2.99 2.19 -6.24
C LEU A 95 -3.24 3.59 -5.72
N SER A 96 -4.49 3.99 -5.67
CA SER A 96 -4.87 5.28 -5.11
C SER A 96 -5.88 5.05 -4.01
N VAL A 97 -5.66 5.70 -2.87
CA VAL A 97 -6.58 5.65 -1.75
C VAL A 97 -6.95 7.09 -1.43
N LYS A 98 -8.19 7.45 -1.69
CA LYS A 98 -8.63 8.84 -1.55
C LYS A 98 -9.80 8.94 -0.59
N ASP A 99 -9.74 9.90 0.30
CA ASP A 99 -10.84 10.16 1.22
C ASP A 99 -11.31 11.60 1.06
N ASN A 100 -12.50 11.89 1.61
CA ASN A 100 -13.07 13.21 1.58
C ASN A 100 -13.01 13.91 2.93
N GLY A 101 -12.02 13.57 3.74
CA GLY A 101 -11.91 14.13 5.07
C GLY A 101 -11.20 15.46 5.12
N THR A 102 -10.48 15.69 6.21
CA THR A 102 -9.92 17.02 6.48
C THR A 102 -8.61 17.32 5.77
N GLY A 103 -7.98 16.33 5.19
CA GLY A 103 -6.73 16.56 4.50
C GLY A 103 -5.55 16.75 5.43
N PHE A 104 -4.57 17.48 4.97
CA PHE A 104 -3.32 17.63 5.68
C PHE A 104 -3.20 18.89 6.49
N LYS A 105 -4.24 19.43 7.01
CA LYS A 105 -4.13 20.74 7.61
C LYS A 105 -2.97 20.87 8.59
N ASP A 106 -2.75 19.81 9.36
CA ASP A 106 -1.69 19.85 10.34
C ASP A 106 -0.45 19.09 9.92
N ASN A 107 -0.49 18.43 8.80
CA ASN A 107 0.62 17.62 8.31
C ASN A 107 1.09 16.56 9.30
N VAL A 108 0.28 16.27 10.30
CA VAL A 108 0.72 15.40 11.36
C VAL A 108 1.10 14.02 10.86
N PHE A 109 0.22 13.42 10.08
CA PHE A 109 0.49 12.05 9.65
C PHE A 109 1.49 11.98 8.50
N LEU A 110 1.85 13.10 7.90
CA LEU A 110 2.90 13.09 6.90
C LEU A 110 4.23 12.68 7.48
N TYR A 111 4.41 12.95 8.75
CA TYR A 111 5.64 12.62 9.42
C TYR A 111 5.50 11.42 10.32
N GLY A 112 4.37 10.73 10.23
CA GLY A 112 4.17 9.54 11.02
C GLY A 112 5.01 8.38 10.52
N SER A 113 5.31 7.46 11.41
CA SER A 113 6.14 6.32 11.05
C SER A 113 5.49 5.45 9.99
N GLY A 114 4.16 5.39 9.96
CA GLY A 114 3.47 4.59 8.97
C GLY A 114 3.69 5.06 7.56
N LEU A 115 3.57 6.37 7.34
CA LEU A 115 3.77 6.90 6.01
C LEU A 115 5.22 6.80 5.58
N LYS A 116 6.13 7.03 6.51
CA LYS A 116 7.54 6.90 6.21
C LYS A 116 7.88 5.46 5.83
N GLY A 117 7.35 4.51 6.58
CA GLY A 117 7.58 3.10 6.28
C GLY A 117 7.00 2.71 4.93
N MET A 118 5.84 3.27 4.60
CA MET A 118 5.24 3.05 3.29
C MET A 118 6.18 3.54 2.18
N GLN A 119 6.70 4.75 2.32
CA GLN A 119 7.61 5.29 1.33
C GLN A 119 8.85 4.44 1.18
N GLU A 120 9.42 4.00 2.28
CA GLU A 120 10.63 3.20 2.23
C GLU A 120 10.41 1.88 1.51
N ARG A 121 9.29 1.23 1.79
CA ARG A 121 9.01 -0.05 1.16
C ARG A 121 8.72 0.09 -0.33
N VAL A 122 7.99 1.13 -0.70
CA VAL A 122 7.68 1.35 -2.11
C VAL A 122 8.95 1.71 -2.87
N GLU A 123 9.80 2.54 -2.27
CA GLU A 123 11.05 2.92 -2.92
C GLU A 123 11.98 1.73 -3.07
N PHE A 124 11.93 0.80 -2.14
CA PHE A 124 12.70 -0.42 -2.26
C PHE A 124 12.35 -1.18 -3.54
N LEU A 125 11.12 -1.06 -3.98
CA LEU A 125 10.66 -1.69 -5.21
C LEU A 125 10.81 -0.78 -6.42
N ASN A 126 11.50 0.34 -6.26
CA ASN A 126 11.67 1.34 -7.30
C ASN A 126 10.36 2.00 -7.68
N GLY A 127 9.44 2.05 -6.74
CA GLY A 127 8.18 2.74 -6.94
C GLY A 127 8.19 4.11 -6.33
N THR A 128 7.04 4.77 -6.37
CA THR A 128 6.89 6.12 -5.83
C THR A 128 5.61 6.22 -5.01
N VAL A 129 5.63 7.12 -4.05
CA VAL A 129 4.46 7.45 -3.24
C VAL A 129 4.23 8.95 -3.36
N GLU A 130 3.01 9.32 -3.70
CA GLU A 130 2.63 10.72 -3.78
C GLU A 130 1.45 10.93 -2.86
N VAL A 131 1.45 12.02 -2.11
CA VAL A 131 0.37 12.32 -1.20
C VAL A 131 -0.16 13.70 -1.49
N LYS A 132 -1.46 13.80 -1.72
CA LYS A 132 -2.13 15.07 -1.99
C LYS A 132 -3.15 15.32 -0.91
N GLY A 133 -3.27 16.55 -0.43
CA GLY A 133 -4.09 16.81 0.73
C GLY A 133 -4.91 18.08 0.71
N GLU A 134 -5.35 18.53 -0.43
CA GLU A 134 -6.11 19.78 -0.49
C GLU A 134 -7.55 19.62 -0.04
N GLN A 135 -8.23 18.60 -0.57
CA GLN A 135 -9.61 18.35 -0.21
C GLN A 135 -9.72 16.89 0.16
N GLY A 136 -9.44 16.61 1.42
CA GLY A 136 -9.26 15.25 1.84
C GLY A 136 -7.82 14.86 1.58
N THR A 137 -7.57 13.56 1.57
CA THR A 137 -6.23 13.05 1.36
C THR A 137 -6.27 12.00 0.28
N GLU A 138 -5.29 12.04 -0.60
CA GLU A 138 -5.13 10.99 -1.59
C GLU A 138 -3.69 10.49 -1.55
N VAL A 139 -3.53 9.19 -1.32
CA VAL A 139 -2.23 8.54 -1.36
C VAL A 139 -2.17 7.76 -2.66
N ILE A 140 -1.18 8.04 -3.49
CA ILE A 140 -1.03 7.40 -4.79
C ILE A 140 0.29 6.68 -4.81
N ILE A 141 0.24 5.39 -5.13
CA ILE A 141 1.41 4.53 -5.13
C ILE A 141 1.58 3.95 -6.52
N HIS A 142 2.79 4.04 -7.04
CA HIS A 142 3.15 3.42 -8.31
C HIS A 142 4.25 2.41 -8.04
N VAL A 143 4.05 1.19 -8.50
CA VAL A 143 5.01 0.12 -8.30
C VAL A 143 5.28 -0.56 -9.64
N PRO A 144 6.55 -0.69 -10.04
CA PRO A 144 6.85 -1.39 -11.29
C PRO A 144 6.48 -2.86 -11.19
N VAL A 145 5.87 -3.36 -12.26
CA VAL A 145 5.49 -4.77 -12.29
C VAL A 145 5.87 -5.42 -13.61
N ALA A 146 6.82 -4.84 -14.32
CA ALA A 146 7.22 -5.32 -15.63
C ALA A 146 8.18 -6.48 -15.49
N ILE A 147 7.68 -7.60 -15.05
CA ILE A 147 8.52 -8.76 -14.78
C ILE A 147 9.14 -9.31 -16.04
N THR A 148 8.37 -9.37 -17.11
CA THR A 148 8.89 -9.94 -18.34
C THR A 148 10.04 -9.14 -18.89
N HIS A 149 10.10 -7.88 -18.53
CA HIS A 149 11.17 -7.04 -18.97
C HIS A 149 12.52 -7.58 -18.56
N GLN A 150 12.60 -8.18 -17.42
CA GLN A 150 13.85 -8.71 -16.94
C GLN A 150 14.38 -9.82 -17.79
N LYS A 151 13.50 -10.63 -18.34
CA LYS A 151 13.93 -11.66 -19.21
C LYS A 151 14.46 -11.11 -20.48
N GLY A 152 13.81 -10.11 -21.00
CA GLY A 152 14.27 -9.50 -22.23
C GLY A 152 15.63 -8.91 -22.10
N SER A 153 16.03 -8.61 -20.90
CA SER A 153 17.31 -7.95 -20.73
C SER A 153 18.47 -8.92 -20.90
N GLU A 154 18.22 -10.20 -20.97
CA GLU A 154 19.32 -11.07 -21.23
C GLU A 154 19.56 -11.24 -22.64
#